data_6b9da73645e3539a3f71248fd957e47d
#
_entry.id   6b9da73645e3539a3f71248fd957e47d
#
_cell.length_a   1.000
_cell.length_b   1.000
_cell.length_c   1.000
_cell.angle_alpha   90.00
_cell.angle_beta   90.00
_cell.angle_gamma   90.00
#
_symmetry.space_group_name_H-M   'P 1'
#
loop_
_entity.id
_entity.type
_entity.pdbx_description
1 polymer ?
#
loop_
_entity_poly.entity_id
_entity_poly.type
_entity_poly.pdbx_seq_one_letter_code
_entity_poly.pdbx_strand_id
1 'polypeptide(L)'
;MKLRYPFAAALLGLVIWAAWPDAAPSANNTEAPQATPAPENGHDVIILPNPLNPSASATQAQARASPPLVAAARSQIGKTLEYDPAYTVLTYPMGDVAMQKGVCTDVVVRALRTQGLDLQQLVHEDMRQHFAAYPKLWNLTQADANIDHRRVPNLRRYFERHDFQIHDGRFQAGDIITWDLGKGLVHIGIASDRNNTQGEPLIIHNIGRGTQEEDILRRYTITGHYRIPTIGLNSPQLA
;
A
#
# COMPACT_ATOMS: atom_id res chain seq x y z
N MET A 1 -45.19 -4.19 30.52
CA MET A 1 -43.88 -4.84 30.71
C MET A 1 -42.89 -4.10 29.85
N LYS A 2 -42.09 -3.17 30.44
CA LYS A 2 -41.16 -2.29 29.70
C LYS A 2 -39.78 -2.93 29.71
N LEU A 3 -39.31 -3.41 28.54
CA LEU A 3 -37.96 -3.95 28.36
C LEU A 3 -36.97 -2.75 28.35
N ARG A 4 -36.09 -2.73 29.30
CA ARG A 4 -34.99 -1.76 29.38
C ARG A 4 -33.78 -2.44 28.69
N TYR A 5 -33.28 -1.85 27.61
CA TYR A 5 -31.99 -2.21 27.02
C TYR A 5 -30.86 -1.49 27.78
N PRO A 6 -29.80 -2.16 28.21
CA PRO A 6 -28.66 -1.48 28.78
C PRO A 6 -27.80 -0.87 27.66
N PHE A 7 -27.52 0.41 27.79
CA PHE A 7 -26.52 1.12 26.98
C PHE A 7 -25.14 0.48 27.20
N ALA A 8 -24.58 -0.13 26.16
CA ALA A 8 -23.18 -0.51 26.14
C ALA A 8 -22.34 0.76 25.94
N ALA A 9 -21.56 1.12 26.94
CA ALA A 9 -20.62 2.22 26.87
C ALA A 9 -19.55 1.92 25.81
N ALA A 10 -19.51 2.72 24.75
CA ALA A 10 -18.40 2.75 23.82
C ALA A 10 -17.16 3.31 24.54
N LEU A 11 -16.18 2.47 24.81
CA LEU A 11 -14.85 2.90 25.19
C LEU A 11 -14.21 3.58 23.97
N LEU A 12 -14.25 4.91 23.95
CA LEU A 12 -13.43 5.75 23.10
C LEU A 12 -11.95 5.50 23.49
N GLY A 13 -11.26 4.73 22.69
CA GLY A 13 -9.81 4.68 22.75
C GLY A 13 -9.26 6.03 22.32
N LEU A 14 -8.81 6.82 23.29
CA LEU A 14 -8.09 8.06 23.07
C LEU A 14 -6.79 7.70 22.31
N VAL A 15 -6.74 7.98 21.02
CA VAL A 15 -5.49 7.99 20.27
C VAL A 15 -4.74 9.25 20.68
N ILE A 16 -3.80 9.09 21.62
CA ILE A 16 -2.88 10.16 21.99
C ILE A 16 -1.97 10.42 20.80
N TRP A 17 -2.17 11.53 20.13
CA TRP A 17 -1.26 12.10 19.16
C TRP A 17 0.03 12.49 19.89
N ALA A 18 1.06 11.62 19.81
CA ALA A 18 2.40 12.06 20.13
C ALA A 18 2.90 12.84 18.92
N ALA A 19 3.07 14.15 19.11
CA ALA A 19 3.67 15.03 18.12
C ALA A 19 5.07 14.50 17.72
N TRP A 20 5.28 14.31 16.45
CA TRP A 20 6.56 13.94 15.85
C TRP A 20 7.47 15.18 15.90
N PRO A 21 8.71 15.12 16.35
CA PRO A 21 9.63 16.24 16.23
C PRO A 21 10.01 16.43 14.76
N ASP A 22 9.68 17.59 14.21
CA ASP A 22 10.15 18.07 12.91
C ASP A 22 11.68 18.22 12.96
N ALA A 23 12.39 17.33 12.27
CA ALA A 23 13.80 17.55 11.95
C ALA A 23 13.87 18.43 10.70
N ALA A 24 13.99 19.74 10.88
CA ALA A 24 14.30 20.65 9.81
C ALA A 24 15.75 20.45 9.36
N PRO A 25 16.04 20.33 8.05
CA PRO A 25 17.42 20.38 7.57
C PRO A 25 17.92 21.81 7.59
N SER A 26 19.03 22.01 8.28
CA SER A 26 19.83 23.26 8.30
C SER A 26 20.33 23.57 6.89
N ALA A 27 19.91 24.71 6.36
CA ALA A 27 20.45 25.26 5.13
C ALA A 27 21.81 25.90 5.41
N ASN A 28 22.87 25.25 4.98
CA ASN A 28 24.18 25.91 4.82
C ASN A 28 24.27 26.48 3.42
N ASN A 29 24.13 27.80 3.33
CA ASN A 29 24.56 28.60 2.19
C ASN A 29 26.07 28.49 2.04
N THR A 30 26.56 27.85 1.00
CA THR A 30 27.93 28.02 0.51
C THR A 30 27.81 28.54 -0.92
N GLU A 31 28.28 29.77 -1.04
CA GLU A 31 28.38 30.57 -2.26
C GLU A 31 29.25 29.86 -3.30
N ALA A 32 28.74 29.68 -4.52
CA ALA A 32 29.50 29.12 -5.63
C ALA A 32 30.36 30.17 -6.28
N PRO A 33 31.62 29.87 -6.65
CA PRO A 33 32.49 30.82 -7.36
C PRO A 33 32.04 30.97 -8.83
N GLN A 34 32.00 32.22 -9.29
CA GLN A 34 31.76 32.63 -10.66
C GLN A 34 32.83 32.08 -11.60
N ALA A 35 32.37 31.36 -12.66
CA ALA A 35 33.23 30.92 -13.74
C ALA A 35 33.35 32.02 -14.81
N THR A 36 34.59 32.34 -15.14
CA THR A 36 35.02 33.24 -16.26
C THR A 36 34.73 32.54 -17.60
N PRO A 37 34.30 33.28 -18.65
CA PRO A 37 34.07 32.69 -19.96
C PRO A 37 35.39 32.40 -20.70
N ALA A 38 35.49 31.21 -21.28
CA ALA A 38 36.58 30.83 -22.20
C ALA A 38 36.16 31.11 -23.66
N PRO A 39 37.10 31.35 -24.58
CA PRO A 39 36.84 31.89 -25.90
C PRO A 39 36.27 30.82 -26.88
N GLU A 40 35.40 31.31 -27.72
CA GLU A 40 34.87 30.58 -28.88
C GLU A 40 36.00 30.28 -29.89
N ASN A 41 36.17 29.02 -30.26
CA ASN A 41 36.73 28.64 -31.56
C ASN A 41 35.86 27.56 -32.17
N GLY A 42 35.19 27.94 -33.24
CA GLY A 42 34.34 27.12 -34.04
C GLY A 42 35.13 26.05 -34.81
N HIS A 43 34.60 24.85 -34.78
CA HIS A 43 34.61 23.89 -35.88
C HIS A 43 33.37 23.05 -35.74
N ASP A 44 32.40 23.34 -36.62
CA ASP A 44 31.22 22.50 -36.87
C ASP A 44 31.67 21.13 -37.37
N VAL A 45 31.68 20.15 -36.48
CA VAL A 45 31.73 18.74 -36.89
C VAL A 45 30.30 18.24 -36.94
N ILE A 46 29.74 18.21 -38.16
CA ILE A 46 28.47 17.54 -38.39
C ILE A 46 28.72 16.03 -38.23
N ILE A 47 28.35 15.49 -37.07
CA ILE A 47 28.30 14.03 -36.87
C ILE A 47 26.99 13.54 -37.49
N LEU A 48 27.11 12.99 -38.72
CA LEU A 48 26.02 12.24 -39.35
C LEU A 48 25.69 11.01 -38.49
N PRO A 49 24.40 10.71 -38.22
CA PRO A 49 24.04 9.51 -37.46
C PRO A 49 24.41 8.26 -38.23
N ASN A 50 25.11 7.35 -37.58
CA ASN A 50 25.50 6.05 -38.13
C ASN A 50 24.24 5.18 -38.33
N PRO A 51 23.91 4.77 -39.57
CA PRO A 51 22.65 4.07 -39.86
C PRO A 51 22.64 2.58 -39.50
N LEU A 52 23.63 2.07 -38.74
CA LEU A 52 23.80 0.64 -38.53
C LEU A 52 23.42 0.10 -37.13
N ASN A 53 22.77 0.88 -36.27
CA ASN A 53 22.25 0.31 -35.04
C ASN A 53 20.95 0.97 -34.56
N PRO A 54 19.79 0.72 -35.20
CA PRO A 54 18.51 1.22 -34.73
C PRO A 54 17.99 0.51 -33.45
N SER A 55 18.63 -0.62 -33.03
CA SER A 55 18.14 -1.40 -31.89
C SER A 55 18.59 -0.89 -30.52
N ALA A 56 19.64 -0.08 -30.41
CA ALA A 56 20.15 0.34 -29.11
C ALA A 56 19.37 1.54 -28.51
N SER A 57 18.77 2.39 -29.35
CA SER A 57 18.03 3.58 -28.87
C SER A 57 16.58 3.30 -28.45
N ALA A 58 15.97 2.26 -28.98
CA ALA A 58 14.59 1.89 -28.62
C ALA A 58 14.50 1.15 -27.26
N THR A 59 15.59 0.52 -26.82
CA THR A 59 15.62 -0.28 -25.58
C THR A 59 15.81 0.58 -24.31
N GLN A 60 16.29 1.82 -24.42
CA GLN A 60 16.53 2.69 -23.27
C GLN A 60 15.37 3.64 -22.94
N ALA A 61 14.36 3.78 -23.81
CA ALA A 61 13.27 4.73 -23.63
C ALA A 61 11.93 4.12 -23.17
N GLN A 62 11.84 2.81 -23.00
CA GLN A 62 10.76 2.22 -22.22
C GLN A 62 11.12 2.35 -20.76
N ALA A 63 10.85 3.52 -20.16
CA ALA A 63 10.64 3.63 -18.74
C ALA A 63 9.65 2.52 -18.38
N ARG A 64 10.14 1.49 -17.69
CA ARG A 64 9.36 0.29 -17.38
C ARG A 64 8.11 0.76 -16.67
N ALA A 65 6.94 0.61 -17.30
CA ALA A 65 5.67 0.98 -16.68
C ALA A 65 5.57 0.24 -15.34
N SER A 66 5.14 0.95 -14.30
CA SER A 66 4.93 0.34 -12.98
C SER A 66 3.99 -0.85 -13.11
N PRO A 67 4.23 -1.96 -12.37
CA PRO A 67 3.28 -3.05 -12.30
C PRO A 67 1.87 -2.52 -11.98
N PRO A 68 0.80 -3.05 -12.60
CA PRO A 68 -0.55 -2.49 -12.49
C PRO A 68 -1.01 -2.26 -11.03
N LEU A 69 -0.71 -3.20 -10.13
CA LEU A 69 -1.05 -3.09 -8.71
C LEU A 69 -0.33 -1.91 -8.04
N VAL A 70 0.95 -1.73 -8.35
CA VAL A 70 1.76 -0.62 -7.80
C VAL A 70 1.27 0.72 -8.35
N ALA A 71 0.97 0.79 -9.66
CA ALA A 71 0.42 1.99 -10.28
C ALA A 71 -0.92 2.38 -9.65
N ALA A 72 -1.81 1.39 -9.40
CA ALA A 72 -3.09 1.61 -8.74
C ALA A 72 -2.94 2.08 -7.29
N ALA A 73 -2.03 1.49 -6.51
CA ALA A 73 -1.73 1.95 -5.16
C ALA A 73 -1.20 3.39 -5.16
N ARG A 74 -0.20 3.68 -6.02
CA ARG A 74 0.41 5.00 -6.15
C ARG A 74 -0.58 6.07 -6.60
N SER A 75 -1.58 5.72 -7.41
CA SER A 75 -2.61 6.67 -7.87
C SER A 75 -3.48 7.23 -6.74
N GLN A 76 -3.42 6.67 -5.54
CA GLN A 76 -4.13 7.14 -4.35
C GLN A 76 -3.37 8.24 -3.61
N ILE A 77 -2.06 8.44 -3.88
CA ILE A 77 -1.26 9.52 -3.31
C ILE A 77 -1.85 10.87 -3.77
N GLY A 78 -2.06 11.77 -2.81
CA GLY A 78 -2.71 13.07 -3.06
C GLY A 78 -4.23 13.00 -3.24
N LYS A 79 -4.85 11.80 -3.21
CA LYS A 79 -6.31 11.62 -3.23
C LYS A 79 -6.85 11.16 -1.89
N THR A 80 -6.22 10.17 -1.27
CA THR A 80 -6.51 9.76 0.11
C THR A 80 -5.61 10.59 1.02
N LEU A 81 -6.22 11.51 1.74
CA LEU A 81 -5.54 12.55 2.52
C LEU A 81 -5.62 12.33 4.03
N GLU A 82 -6.64 11.58 4.46
CA GLU A 82 -6.96 11.38 5.87
C GLU A 82 -6.88 9.91 6.24
N TYR A 83 -6.45 9.64 7.49
CA TYR A 83 -6.57 8.33 8.12
C TYR A 83 -7.86 8.29 8.94
N ASP A 84 -8.87 7.54 8.49
CA ASP A 84 -10.17 7.45 9.14
C ASP A 84 -10.54 5.99 9.44
N PRO A 85 -10.37 5.52 10.70
CA PRO A 85 -10.71 4.18 11.12
C PRO A 85 -12.19 4.01 11.52
N ALA A 86 -13.03 5.03 11.34
CA ALA A 86 -14.42 4.98 11.74
C ALA A 86 -15.17 3.83 11.04
N TYR A 87 -16.03 3.16 11.80
CA TYR A 87 -16.94 2.18 11.23
C TYR A 87 -17.94 2.88 10.30
N THR A 88 -18.08 2.34 9.09
CA THR A 88 -18.98 2.87 8.06
C THR A 88 -19.78 1.73 7.47
N VAL A 89 -21.08 1.92 7.32
CA VAL A 89 -21.93 0.98 6.55
C VAL A 89 -21.64 1.18 5.08
N LEU A 90 -21.22 0.11 4.43
CA LEU A 90 -20.79 0.10 3.04
C LEU A 90 -21.79 -0.67 2.17
N THR A 91 -21.88 -0.34 0.91
CA THR A 91 -22.51 -1.23 -0.07
C THR A 91 -21.75 -2.55 -0.14
N TYR A 92 -22.41 -3.62 -0.58
CA TYR A 92 -21.80 -4.92 -0.75
C TYR A 92 -22.29 -5.59 -2.04
N PRO A 93 -21.41 -6.15 -2.90
CA PRO A 93 -19.94 -5.99 -2.86
C PRO A 93 -19.47 -4.61 -3.33
N MET A 94 -18.16 -4.40 -3.43
CA MET A 94 -17.49 -3.21 -3.96
C MET A 94 -17.70 -1.92 -3.15
N GLY A 95 -18.16 -2.01 -1.88
CA GLY A 95 -18.31 -0.85 -1.01
C GLY A 95 -16.98 -0.23 -0.61
N ASP A 96 -16.92 1.09 -0.58
CA ASP A 96 -15.73 1.86 -0.18
C ASP A 96 -16.12 3.08 0.64
N VAL A 97 -15.20 3.56 1.44
CA VAL A 97 -15.29 4.88 2.07
C VAL A 97 -14.92 5.97 1.05
N ALA A 98 -15.26 7.23 1.33
CA ALA A 98 -14.89 8.34 0.44
C ALA A 98 -13.39 8.31 0.12
N MET A 99 -13.01 8.55 -1.14
CA MET A 99 -11.62 8.44 -1.62
C MET A 99 -10.63 9.30 -0.81
N GLN A 100 -11.07 10.43 -0.27
CA GLN A 100 -10.25 11.32 0.55
C GLN A 100 -9.86 10.71 1.90
N LYS A 101 -10.59 9.68 2.33
CA LYS A 101 -10.42 8.99 3.62
C LYS A 101 -10.03 7.54 3.42
N GLY A 102 -9.43 6.96 4.44
CA GLY A 102 -9.14 5.54 4.45
C GLY A 102 -8.13 5.17 5.50
N VAL A 103 -7.94 3.86 5.68
CA VAL A 103 -6.89 3.28 6.52
C VAL A 103 -5.88 2.53 5.66
N CYS A 104 -4.87 1.92 6.28
CA CYS A 104 -3.83 1.18 5.56
C CYS A 104 -4.38 0.06 4.65
N THR A 105 -5.42 -0.65 5.08
CA THR A 105 -6.05 -1.72 4.30
C THR A 105 -6.79 -1.18 3.09
N ASP A 106 -7.39 0.02 3.15
CA ASP A 106 -8.12 0.60 2.02
C ASP A 106 -7.19 0.88 0.82
N VAL A 107 -5.90 1.19 1.06
CA VAL A 107 -4.89 1.32 -0.01
C VAL A 107 -4.74 0.01 -0.77
N VAL A 108 -4.66 -1.12 -0.07
CA VAL A 108 -4.51 -2.46 -0.65
C VAL A 108 -5.80 -2.89 -1.35
N VAL A 109 -6.95 -2.73 -0.69
CA VAL A 109 -8.27 -3.08 -1.23
C VAL A 109 -8.54 -2.35 -2.54
N ARG A 110 -8.36 -1.04 -2.58
CA ARG A 110 -8.57 -0.23 -3.78
C ARG A 110 -7.64 -0.61 -4.91
N ALA A 111 -6.37 -0.88 -4.60
CA ALA A 111 -5.39 -1.28 -5.60
C ALA A 111 -5.75 -2.66 -6.21
N LEU A 112 -6.14 -3.64 -5.40
CA LEU A 112 -6.55 -4.97 -5.88
C LEU A 112 -7.85 -4.95 -6.67
N ARG A 113 -8.80 -4.07 -6.34
CA ARG A 113 -10.03 -3.89 -7.12
C ARG A 113 -9.76 -3.51 -8.57
N THR A 114 -8.72 -2.71 -8.84
CA THR A 114 -8.33 -2.39 -10.22
C THR A 114 -7.81 -3.61 -10.99
N GLN A 115 -7.47 -4.69 -10.28
CA GLN A 115 -7.05 -5.97 -10.83
C GLN A 115 -8.21 -7.01 -10.84
N GLY A 116 -9.44 -6.57 -10.56
CA GLY A 116 -10.62 -7.44 -10.52
C GLY A 116 -10.79 -8.23 -9.21
N LEU A 117 -10.02 -7.91 -8.16
CA LEU A 117 -10.09 -8.60 -6.87
C LEU A 117 -10.74 -7.71 -5.80
N ASP A 118 -11.99 -7.98 -5.45
CA ASP A 118 -12.67 -7.27 -4.35
C ASP A 118 -12.44 -7.98 -3.01
N LEU A 119 -11.47 -7.51 -2.23
CA LEU A 119 -11.20 -8.07 -0.91
C LEU A 119 -12.36 -7.92 0.07
N GLN A 120 -13.28 -6.97 -0.13
CA GLN A 120 -14.49 -6.90 0.69
C GLN A 120 -15.30 -8.18 0.53
N GLN A 121 -15.55 -8.58 -0.70
CA GLN A 121 -16.30 -9.79 -1.01
C GLN A 121 -15.50 -11.04 -0.61
N LEU A 122 -14.30 -11.19 -1.09
CA LEU A 122 -13.47 -12.37 -0.91
C LEU A 122 -13.25 -12.72 0.57
N VAL A 123 -12.85 -11.71 1.38
CA VAL A 123 -12.61 -11.92 2.82
C VAL A 123 -13.89 -12.20 3.57
N HIS A 124 -14.97 -11.46 3.27
CA HIS A 124 -16.25 -11.65 3.94
C HIS A 124 -16.85 -13.05 3.67
N GLU A 125 -16.80 -13.52 2.43
CA GLU A 125 -17.32 -14.84 2.07
C GLU A 125 -16.50 -15.97 2.68
N ASP A 126 -15.16 -15.88 2.68
CA ASP A 126 -14.30 -16.85 3.36
C ASP A 126 -14.52 -16.83 4.88
N MET A 127 -14.67 -15.64 5.49
CA MET A 127 -14.99 -15.52 6.92
C MET A 127 -16.35 -16.11 7.26
N ARG A 128 -17.37 -15.93 6.42
CA ARG A 128 -18.69 -16.55 6.65
C ARG A 128 -18.62 -18.08 6.68
N GLN A 129 -17.81 -18.68 5.82
CA GLN A 129 -17.66 -20.12 5.73
C GLN A 129 -16.71 -20.69 6.79
N HIS A 130 -15.70 -19.92 7.20
CA HIS A 130 -14.59 -20.38 8.03
C HIS A 130 -14.34 -19.46 9.23
N PHE A 131 -15.37 -18.88 9.83
CA PHE A 131 -15.24 -17.87 10.88
C PHE A 131 -14.33 -18.31 12.05
N ALA A 132 -14.37 -19.59 12.42
CA ALA A 132 -13.51 -20.15 13.48
C ALA A 132 -12.01 -20.09 13.15
N ALA A 133 -11.63 -20.00 11.88
CA ALA A 133 -10.24 -19.93 11.43
C ALA A 133 -9.66 -18.52 11.52
N TYR A 134 -10.50 -17.50 11.68
CA TYR A 134 -10.09 -16.11 11.76
C TYR A 134 -9.82 -15.65 13.20
N PRO A 135 -9.00 -14.58 13.39
CA PRO A 135 -8.71 -14.07 14.72
C PRO A 135 -9.97 -13.62 15.45
N LYS A 136 -10.16 -14.11 16.68
CA LYS A 136 -11.30 -13.72 17.54
C LYS A 136 -11.00 -12.42 18.26
N LEU A 137 -10.91 -11.34 17.52
CA LEU A 137 -10.66 -9.99 18.05
C LEU A 137 -11.97 -9.18 18.03
N TRP A 138 -12.00 -8.11 18.80
CA TRP A 138 -13.12 -7.14 18.84
C TRP A 138 -14.48 -7.73 19.24
N ASN A 139 -14.49 -8.87 19.96
CA ASN A 139 -15.73 -9.55 20.39
C ASN A 139 -16.70 -9.89 19.23
N LEU A 140 -16.15 -10.12 18.03
CA LEU A 140 -16.96 -10.52 16.87
C LEU A 140 -17.53 -11.91 17.07
N THR A 141 -18.82 -12.05 16.79
CA THR A 141 -19.56 -13.33 16.79
C THR A 141 -19.87 -13.85 15.40
N GLN A 142 -19.72 -13.00 14.38
CA GLN A 142 -19.96 -13.32 12.98
C GLN A 142 -19.15 -12.39 12.05
N ALA A 143 -19.07 -12.75 10.78
CA ALA A 143 -18.48 -11.90 9.74
C ALA A 143 -19.31 -10.64 9.51
N ASP A 144 -18.64 -9.51 9.22
CA ASP A 144 -19.24 -8.21 8.93
C ASP A 144 -18.61 -7.59 7.68
N ALA A 145 -19.39 -7.56 6.59
CA ALA A 145 -18.94 -7.07 5.29
C ALA A 145 -18.46 -5.60 5.29
N ASN A 146 -18.83 -4.82 6.29
CA ASN A 146 -18.43 -3.41 6.39
C ASN A 146 -17.00 -3.24 6.90
N ILE A 147 -16.47 -4.23 7.65
CA ILE A 147 -15.21 -4.04 8.37
C ILE A 147 -14.21 -5.19 8.21
N ASP A 148 -14.63 -6.39 7.80
CA ASP A 148 -13.76 -7.57 7.74
C ASP A 148 -12.49 -7.31 6.92
N HIS A 149 -12.65 -6.76 5.73
CA HIS A 149 -11.56 -6.42 4.81
C HIS A 149 -10.73 -5.20 5.23
N ARG A 150 -11.21 -4.41 6.19
CA ARG A 150 -10.53 -3.23 6.72
C ARG A 150 -9.66 -3.54 7.95
N ARG A 151 -9.48 -4.82 8.27
CA ARG A 151 -8.71 -5.30 9.44
C ARG A 151 -7.49 -6.11 9.00
N VAL A 152 -6.29 -5.62 9.29
CA VAL A 152 -5.02 -6.28 8.91
C VAL A 152 -4.96 -7.75 9.36
N PRO A 153 -5.35 -8.16 10.59
CA PRO A 153 -5.34 -9.55 11.00
C PRO A 153 -6.23 -10.47 10.13
N ASN A 154 -7.37 -9.96 9.65
CA ASN A 154 -8.25 -10.72 8.77
C ASN A 154 -7.65 -10.88 7.37
N LEU A 155 -7.09 -9.80 6.80
CA LEU A 155 -6.39 -9.87 5.51
C LEU A 155 -5.20 -10.84 5.56
N ARG A 156 -4.39 -10.78 6.62
CA ARG A 156 -3.30 -11.75 6.84
C ARG A 156 -3.82 -13.18 6.81
N ARG A 157 -4.86 -13.45 7.59
CA ARG A 157 -5.42 -14.79 7.68
C ARG A 157 -6.00 -15.26 6.35
N TYR A 158 -6.67 -14.37 5.61
CA TYR A 158 -7.15 -14.66 4.27
C TYR A 158 -5.99 -15.04 3.33
N PHE A 159 -4.93 -14.24 3.29
CA PHE A 159 -3.78 -14.51 2.43
C PHE A 159 -3.05 -15.82 2.81
N GLU A 160 -2.93 -16.12 4.11
CA GLU A 160 -2.35 -17.37 4.60
C GLU A 160 -3.19 -18.59 4.17
N ARG A 161 -4.51 -18.49 4.25
CA ARG A 161 -5.43 -19.58 3.88
C ARG A 161 -5.45 -19.87 2.38
N HIS A 162 -5.08 -18.90 1.57
CA HIS A 162 -5.03 -19.01 0.11
C HIS A 162 -3.60 -19.19 -0.42
N ASP A 163 -2.64 -19.56 0.44
CA ASP A 163 -1.26 -19.87 0.08
C ASP A 163 -0.52 -18.72 -0.65
N PHE A 164 -0.88 -17.46 -0.34
CA PHE A 164 -0.20 -16.29 -0.91
C PHE A 164 1.07 -15.89 -0.16
N GLN A 165 1.41 -16.57 0.93
CA GLN A 165 2.54 -16.23 1.77
C GLN A 165 3.87 -16.56 1.07
N ILE A 166 4.83 -15.64 1.18
CA ILE A 166 6.19 -15.76 0.64
C ILE A 166 7.17 -15.86 1.80
N HIS A 167 8.11 -16.81 1.71
CA HIS A 167 9.10 -17.08 2.75
C HIS A 167 10.55 -16.91 2.28
N ASP A 168 10.77 -16.47 1.03
CA ASP A 168 12.11 -16.39 0.44
C ASP A 168 12.91 -15.13 0.84
N GLY A 169 12.28 -14.21 1.58
CA GLY A 169 12.89 -12.95 2.05
C GLY A 169 13.18 -11.93 0.93
N ARG A 170 12.74 -12.19 -0.30
CA ARG A 170 12.95 -11.31 -1.45
C ARG A 170 11.68 -10.54 -1.78
N PHE A 171 11.72 -9.24 -1.53
CA PHE A 171 10.60 -8.35 -1.80
C PHE A 171 10.58 -7.91 -3.27
N GLN A 172 9.43 -7.99 -3.90
CA GLN A 172 9.19 -7.58 -5.28
C GLN A 172 8.11 -6.51 -5.34
N ALA A 173 8.15 -5.68 -6.37
CA ALA A 173 7.11 -4.69 -6.62
C ALA A 173 5.73 -5.35 -6.73
N GLY A 174 4.76 -4.86 -5.94
CA GLY A 174 3.42 -5.41 -5.83
C GLY A 174 3.25 -6.42 -4.69
N ASP A 175 4.29 -6.82 -3.99
CA ASP A 175 4.15 -7.62 -2.77
C ASP A 175 3.40 -6.84 -1.70
N ILE A 176 2.58 -7.55 -0.93
CA ILE A 176 1.85 -7.01 0.22
C ILE A 176 2.61 -7.41 1.48
N ILE A 177 2.93 -6.42 2.30
CA ILE A 177 3.68 -6.63 3.53
C ILE A 177 2.84 -6.17 4.73
N THR A 178 2.94 -6.88 5.85
CA THR A 178 2.31 -6.50 7.11
C THR A 178 3.36 -6.35 8.20
N TRP A 179 3.09 -5.44 9.15
CA TRP A 179 3.97 -5.13 10.26
C TRP A 179 3.24 -5.10 11.60
N ASP A 180 3.99 -5.38 12.66
CA ASP A 180 3.68 -4.97 14.03
C ASP A 180 4.40 -3.62 14.28
N LEU A 181 3.63 -2.58 14.58
CA LEU A 181 4.14 -1.25 14.92
C LEU A 181 4.45 -1.13 16.43
N GLY A 182 4.19 -2.19 17.20
CA GLY A 182 4.22 -2.18 18.66
C GLY A 182 2.90 -1.72 19.30
N LYS A 183 2.76 -1.99 20.59
CA LYS A 183 1.58 -1.64 21.41
C LYS A 183 0.23 -2.17 20.85
N GLY A 184 0.27 -3.31 20.14
CA GLY A 184 -0.91 -3.92 19.53
C GLY A 184 -1.38 -3.25 18.23
N LEU A 185 -0.62 -2.31 17.68
CA LEU A 185 -0.90 -1.68 16.40
C LEU A 185 -0.31 -2.51 15.27
N VAL A 186 -1.11 -2.74 14.24
CA VAL A 186 -0.73 -3.49 13.05
C VAL A 186 -0.87 -2.63 11.80
N HIS A 187 -0.09 -2.96 10.77
CA HIS A 187 -0.03 -2.18 9.54
C HIS A 187 0.09 -3.06 8.31
N ILE A 188 -0.27 -2.51 7.14
CA ILE A 188 -0.17 -3.17 5.84
C ILE A 188 0.16 -2.15 4.76
N GLY A 189 0.89 -2.56 3.73
CA GLY A 189 1.21 -1.75 2.58
C GLY A 189 1.65 -2.59 1.38
N ILE A 190 1.92 -1.93 0.27
CA ILE A 190 2.32 -2.53 -1.01
C ILE A 190 3.75 -2.10 -1.32
N ALA A 191 4.62 -3.07 -1.65
CA ALA A 191 5.97 -2.80 -2.12
C ALA A 191 5.94 -2.08 -3.46
N SER A 192 6.65 -0.97 -3.53
CA SER A 192 6.83 -0.15 -4.72
C SER A 192 7.80 -0.78 -5.70
N ASP A 193 7.80 -0.29 -6.95
CA ASP A 193 8.84 -0.49 -7.96
C ASP A 193 9.98 0.55 -7.86
N ARG A 194 9.92 1.43 -6.88
CA ARG A 194 10.98 2.38 -6.51
C ARG A 194 11.69 1.89 -5.27
N ASN A 195 13.01 2.05 -5.26
CA ASN A 195 13.84 1.56 -4.18
C ASN A 195 14.49 2.72 -3.41
N ASN A 196 14.84 2.43 -2.15
CA ASN A 196 15.72 3.28 -1.36
C ASN A 196 17.19 3.15 -1.82
N THR A 197 18.10 3.83 -1.14
CA THR A 197 19.54 3.81 -1.46
C THR A 197 20.21 2.46 -1.21
N GLN A 198 19.58 1.56 -0.44
CA GLN A 198 20.05 0.21 -0.19
C GLN A 198 19.50 -0.81 -1.22
N GLY A 199 18.68 -0.36 -2.18
CA GLY A 199 18.06 -1.23 -3.18
C GLY A 199 16.81 -1.96 -2.69
N GLU A 200 16.28 -1.61 -1.51
CA GLU A 200 15.03 -2.17 -0.97
C GLU A 200 13.81 -1.35 -1.43
N PRO A 201 12.67 -1.98 -1.70
CA PRO A 201 11.50 -1.26 -2.18
C PRO A 201 10.96 -0.26 -1.15
N LEU A 202 10.54 0.90 -1.62
CA LEU A 202 9.67 1.80 -0.86
C LEU A 202 8.32 1.12 -0.66
N ILE A 203 7.53 1.62 0.29
CA ILE A 203 6.20 1.09 0.59
C ILE A 203 5.15 2.15 0.31
N ILE A 204 4.08 1.75 -0.41
CA ILE A 204 2.89 2.56 -0.59
C ILE A 204 1.87 2.15 0.46
N HIS A 205 1.50 3.08 1.35
CA HIS A 205 0.66 2.82 2.52
C HIS A 205 -0.04 4.09 3.02
N ASN A 206 -0.90 3.94 4.04
CA ASN A 206 -1.45 5.04 4.83
C ASN A 206 -1.28 4.73 6.33
N ILE A 207 -0.44 5.49 7.04
CA ILE A 207 -0.15 5.30 8.46
C ILE A 207 -0.62 6.48 9.34
N GLY A 208 -1.42 7.41 8.80
CA GLY A 208 -1.97 8.51 9.58
C GLY A 208 -2.14 9.84 8.84
N ARG A 209 -1.47 10.05 7.72
CA ARG A 209 -1.49 11.33 6.97
C ARG A 209 -1.85 11.18 5.49
N GLY A 210 -2.72 10.24 5.19
CA GLY A 210 -3.08 9.89 3.81
C GLY A 210 -2.10 8.90 3.19
N THR A 211 -2.36 8.54 1.92
CA THR A 211 -1.52 7.59 1.19
C THR A 211 -0.18 8.22 0.82
N GLN A 212 0.92 7.54 1.19
CA GLN A 212 2.29 7.93 0.97
C GLN A 212 3.10 6.78 0.36
N GLU A 213 4.25 7.11 -0.25
CA GLU A 213 5.27 6.16 -0.71
C GLU A 213 6.55 6.47 0.07
N GLU A 214 6.93 5.59 1.01
CA GLU A 214 7.94 5.89 2.03
C GLU A 214 8.90 4.71 2.26
N ASP A 215 10.10 5.02 2.76
CA ASP A 215 11.09 4.02 3.18
C ASP A 215 10.79 3.52 4.60
N ILE A 216 9.88 2.53 4.68
CA ILE A 216 9.48 1.94 5.96
C ILE A 216 9.62 0.42 6.01
N LEU A 217 10.12 -0.23 4.96
CA LEU A 217 10.15 -1.69 4.88
C LEU A 217 10.78 -2.33 6.13
N ARG A 218 11.89 -1.79 6.61
CA ARG A 218 12.64 -2.30 7.77
C ARG A 218 12.40 -1.53 9.07
N ARG A 219 11.53 -0.53 9.03
CA ARG A 219 11.31 0.36 10.19
C ARG A 219 10.59 -0.34 11.34
N TYR A 220 9.77 -1.35 11.04
CA TYR A 220 8.96 -2.08 12.00
C TYR A 220 9.14 -3.58 11.82
N THR A 221 8.65 -4.37 12.79
CA THR A 221 8.71 -5.84 12.71
C THR A 221 7.76 -6.36 11.63
N ILE A 222 8.31 -6.96 10.57
CA ILE A 222 7.53 -7.60 9.51
C ILE A 222 6.83 -8.83 10.10
N THR A 223 5.53 -8.94 9.90
CA THR A 223 4.68 -10.03 10.39
C THR A 223 4.06 -10.87 9.28
N GLY A 224 4.22 -10.47 8.03
CA GLY A 224 3.77 -11.22 6.87
C GLY A 224 4.29 -10.62 5.57
N HIS A 225 4.50 -11.48 4.57
CA HIS A 225 4.92 -11.14 3.23
C HIS A 225 4.10 -11.99 2.25
N TYR A 226 3.36 -11.35 1.37
CA TYR A 226 2.39 -12.01 0.50
C TYR A 226 2.54 -11.55 -0.93
N ARG A 227 2.35 -12.48 -1.86
CA ARG A 227 2.29 -12.19 -3.30
C ARG A 227 1.03 -12.78 -3.88
N ILE A 228 0.11 -11.91 -4.30
CA ILE A 228 -1.11 -12.34 -4.95
C ILE A 228 -0.79 -12.63 -6.42
N PRO A 229 -1.09 -13.84 -6.92
CA PRO A 229 -0.87 -14.17 -8.33
C PRO A 229 -1.59 -13.16 -9.23
N THR A 230 -0.92 -12.69 -10.26
CA THR A 230 -1.58 -11.91 -11.31
C THR A 230 -2.53 -12.85 -12.02
N ILE A 231 -3.80 -12.81 -11.67
CA ILE A 231 -4.82 -13.62 -12.33
C ILE A 231 -5.08 -12.94 -13.67
N GLY A 232 -4.66 -13.60 -14.74
CA GLY A 232 -5.22 -13.26 -16.06
C GLY A 232 -6.73 -13.39 -15.94
N LEU A 233 -7.48 -12.43 -16.49
CA LEU A 233 -8.93 -12.26 -16.39
C LEU A 233 -9.79 -13.51 -16.74
N ASN A 234 -9.18 -14.68 -16.90
CA ASN A 234 -9.79 -15.93 -17.35
C ASN A 234 -9.53 -17.14 -16.41
N SER A 235 -9.10 -16.94 -15.17
CA SER A 235 -8.86 -18.08 -14.26
C SER A 235 -10.06 -18.33 -13.34
N PRO A 236 -10.70 -19.50 -13.40
CA PRO A 236 -11.87 -19.86 -12.56
C PRO A 236 -11.50 -20.25 -11.11
N GLN A 237 -10.34 -19.89 -10.61
CA GLN A 237 -9.77 -20.43 -9.37
C GLN A 237 -10.09 -19.65 -8.08
N LEU A 238 -10.94 -18.62 -8.12
CA LEU A 238 -11.37 -17.87 -6.92
C LEU A 238 -12.90 -17.75 -6.81
N ALA A 239 -13.65 -18.71 -7.37
CA ALA A 239 -15.08 -18.84 -7.16
C ALA A 239 -15.38 -19.89 -6.10
#